data_09ee2be040bafb04396b98a5ad792a89
#
_entry.id   09ee2be040bafb04396b98a5ad792a89
#
_cell.length_a   1.000
_cell.length_b   1.000
_cell.length_c   1.000
_cell.angle_alpha   90.00
_cell.angle_beta   90.00
_cell.angle_gamma   90.00
#
_symmetry.space_group_name_H-M   'P 1'
#
loop_
_entity.id
_entity.type
_entity.pdbx_description
1 polymer ?
#
loop_
_entity_poly.entity_id
_entity_poly.type
_entity_poly.pdbx_seq_one_letter_code
_entity_poly.pdbx_strand_id
1 'polypeptide(L)'
;MMHQRISKKIFIYLFIFFITVTINNNKLSNDFYKIKELNIIGLNKLETKNLYEDIKILINNNIFLFNKKDISKIINSNKTVQEFNITKIYPSKLKIEIKKTNFLALTKKSGINYIVLEN
;
A
#
# COMPACT_ATOMS: atom_id res chain seq x y z
N MET A 1 43.26 -1.17 -41.59
CA MET A 1 42.18 -0.37 -40.98
C MET A 1 40.85 -0.87 -41.53
N MET A 2 40.12 -1.69 -40.76
CA MET A 2 38.78 -2.15 -41.14
C MET A 2 37.78 -1.06 -40.81
N HIS A 3 37.27 -0.37 -41.80
CA HIS A 3 36.11 0.49 -41.63
C HIS A 3 34.87 -0.41 -41.48
N GLN A 4 34.45 -0.66 -40.26
CA GLN A 4 33.15 -1.25 -40.02
C GLN A 4 32.08 -0.26 -40.51
N ARG A 5 31.46 -0.58 -41.64
CA ARG A 5 30.24 0.09 -42.06
C ARG A 5 29.16 -0.23 -41.04
N ILE A 6 28.96 0.65 -40.08
CA ILE A 6 27.81 0.58 -39.15
C ILE A 6 26.56 0.47 -40.02
N SER A 7 25.88 -0.65 -39.95
CA SER A 7 24.67 -0.90 -40.73
C SER A 7 23.66 0.22 -40.46
N LYS A 8 23.07 0.78 -41.53
CA LYS A 8 22.00 1.79 -41.40
C LYS A 8 20.89 1.37 -40.45
N LYS A 9 20.67 0.07 -40.31
CA LYS A 9 19.71 -0.52 -39.37
C LYS A 9 20.09 -0.24 -37.90
N ILE A 10 21.38 -0.34 -37.56
CA ILE A 10 21.85 -0.04 -36.18
C ILE A 10 21.63 1.43 -35.87
N PHE A 11 21.82 2.33 -36.82
CA PHE A 11 21.55 3.75 -36.61
C PHE A 11 20.08 4.05 -36.37
N ILE A 12 19.20 3.36 -37.12
CA ILE A 12 17.73 3.49 -36.91
C ILE A 12 17.32 2.99 -35.53
N TYR A 13 17.82 1.85 -35.06
CA TYR A 13 17.51 1.34 -33.73
C TYR A 13 18.04 2.26 -32.63
N LEU A 14 19.23 2.80 -32.80
CA LEU A 14 19.82 3.75 -31.87
C LEU A 14 19.04 5.06 -31.81
N PHE A 15 18.54 5.53 -32.95
CA PHE A 15 17.69 6.71 -33.07
C PHE A 15 16.31 6.49 -32.36
N ILE A 16 15.68 5.34 -32.58
CA ILE A 16 14.44 4.96 -31.90
C ILE A 16 14.67 4.86 -30.39
N PHE A 17 15.77 4.25 -29.96
CA PHE A 17 16.14 4.17 -28.55
C PHE A 17 16.33 5.57 -27.95
N PHE A 18 17.01 6.48 -28.65
CA PHE A 18 17.15 7.87 -28.19
C PHE A 18 15.83 8.60 -28.09
N ILE A 19 14.93 8.43 -29.05
CA ILE A 19 13.59 9.01 -28.99
C ILE A 19 12.82 8.47 -27.78
N THR A 20 12.84 7.18 -27.52
CA THR A 20 12.16 6.59 -26.37
C THR A 20 12.72 7.04 -25.02
N VAL A 21 14.04 7.27 -24.94
CA VAL A 21 14.69 7.77 -23.73
C VAL A 21 14.45 9.27 -23.53
N THR A 22 14.37 10.05 -24.63
CA THR A 22 14.18 11.51 -24.57
C THR A 22 12.71 11.93 -24.50
N ILE A 23 11.77 11.03 -24.80
CA ILE A 23 10.36 11.25 -24.44
C ILE A 23 10.26 11.20 -22.90
N ASN A 24 10.72 12.27 -22.29
CA ASN A 24 10.55 12.51 -20.88
C ASN A 24 9.06 12.71 -20.63
N ASN A 25 8.39 11.61 -20.26
CA ASN A 25 6.99 11.58 -19.88
C ASN A 25 6.77 12.28 -18.54
N ASN A 26 7.19 13.54 -18.43
CA ASN A 26 6.84 14.43 -17.32
C ASN A 26 5.32 14.63 -17.19
N LYS A 27 4.55 14.08 -18.15
CA LYS A 27 3.08 14.04 -18.16
C LYS A 27 2.47 12.68 -17.81
N LEU A 28 3.26 11.62 -17.62
CA LEU A 28 2.76 10.49 -16.85
C LEU A 28 2.61 10.99 -15.43
N SER A 29 1.47 11.62 -15.18
CA SER A 29 1.17 12.31 -13.95
C SER A 29 1.48 11.35 -12.80
N ASN A 30 2.30 11.77 -11.85
CA ASN A 30 2.53 11.06 -10.59
C ASN A 30 1.21 10.63 -9.94
N ASP A 31 0.09 11.19 -10.38
CA ASP A 31 -1.27 10.88 -9.97
C ASP A 31 -1.77 9.50 -10.41
N PHE A 32 -1.18 8.91 -11.48
CA PHE A 32 -1.61 7.57 -11.91
C PHE A 32 -1.28 6.49 -10.88
N TYR A 33 -0.16 6.64 -10.20
CA TYR A 33 0.32 5.68 -9.19
C TYR A 33 0.01 6.09 -7.75
N LYS A 34 -0.64 7.23 -7.53
CA LYS A 34 -1.14 7.59 -6.20
C LYS A 34 -2.25 6.65 -5.79
N ILE A 35 -2.25 6.27 -4.52
CA ILE A 35 -3.33 5.46 -3.97
C ILE A 35 -4.60 6.31 -3.95
N LYS A 36 -5.59 5.93 -4.76
CA LYS A 36 -6.88 6.64 -4.89
C LYS A 36 -8.00 5.95 -4.12
N GLU A 37 -7.87 4.66 -3.93
CA GLU A 37 -8.92 3.84 -3.32
C GLU A 37 -8.32 3.00 -2.20
N LEU A 38 -8.89 3.14 -1.01
CA LEU A 38 -8.58 2.35 0.16
C LEU A 38 -9.82 1.54 0.55
N ASN A 39 -9.68 0.21 0.49
CA ASN A 39 -10.73 -0.72 0.90
C ASN A 39 -10.32 -1.41 2.20
N ILE A 40 -11.06 -1.17 3.29
CA ILE A 40 -10.85 -1.77 4.60
C ILE A 40 -12.00 -2.72 4.89
N ILE A 41 -11.69 -3.97 5.19
CA ILE A 41 -12.64 -5.05 5.44
C ILE A 41 -12.36 -5.66 6.81
N GLY A 42 -13.43 -6.03 7.54
CA GLY A 42 -13.32 -6.73 8.82
C GLY A 42 -13.51 -5.84 10.04
N LEU A 43 -13.72 -4.54 9.85
CA LEU A 43 -14.00 -3.59 10.92
C LEU A 43 -15.44 -3.07 10.89
N ASN A 44 -15.91 -2.54 12.03
CA ASN A 44 -17.17 -1.80 12.11
C ASN A 44 -17.05 -0.48 11.35
N LYS A 45 -18.19 0.11 10.99
CA LYS A 45 -18.23 1.38 10.25
C LYS A 45 -17.47 2.53 10.93
N LEU A 46 -17.55 2.63 12.25
CA LEU A 46 -16.85 3.67 13.02
C LEU A 46 -15.34 3.43 13.05
N GLU A 47 -14.92 2.21 13.33
CA GLU A 47 -13.51 1.81 13.36
C GLU A 47 -12.87 1.92 11.99
N THR A 48 -13.59 1.54 10.93
CA THR A 48 -13.16 1.72 9.55
C THR A 48 -12.88 3.18 9.25
N LYS A 49 -13.77 4.09 9.69
CA LYS A 49 -13.59 5.53 9.48
C LYS A 49 -12.36 6.06 10.22
N ASN A 50 -12.18 5.69 11.48
CA ASN A 50 -11.01 6.13 12.27
C ASN A 50 -9.71 5.64 11.63
N LEU A 51 -9.63 4.36 11.31
CA LEU A 51 -8.45 3.78 10.65
C LEU A 51 -8.20 4.40 9.27
N TYR A 52 -9.25 4.72 8.53
CA TYR A 52 -9.15 5.41 7.24
C TYR A 52 -8.50 6.78 7.40
N GLU A 53 -8.91 7.58 8.38
CA GLU A 53 -8.32 8.91 8.62
C GLU A 53 -6.85 8.81 9.05
N ASP A 54 -6.50 7.84 9.90
CA ASP A 54 -5.12 7.61 10.34
C ASP A 54 -4.21 7.22 9.16
N ILE A 55 -4.72 6.37 8.26
CA ILE A 55 -3.97 5.89 7.11
C ILE A 55 -3.94 6.94 5.98
N LYS A 56 -4.97 7.78 5.84
CA LYS A 56 -5.10 8.78 4.78
C LYS A 56 -3.88 9.72 4.71
N ILE A 57 -3.29 10.05 5.84
CA ILE A 57 -2.08 10.87 5.92
C ILE A 57 -0.91 10.18 5.21
N LEU A 58 -0.85 8.85 5.25
CA LEU A 58 0.20 8.05 4.60
C LEU A 58 -0.10 7.73 3.13
N ILE A 59 -1.37 7.81 2.72
CA ILE A 59 -1.83 7.39 1.38
C ILE A 59 -1.41 8.36 0.25
N ASN A 60 -1.01 9.58 0.59
CA ASN A 60 -0.64 10.58 -0.43
C ASN A 60 0.64 10.18 -1.22
N ASN A 61 1.15 8.98 -0.99
CA ASN A 61 2.34 8.43 -1.59
C ASN A 61 2.03 7.53 -2.79
N ASN A 62 3.03 7.40 -3.66
CA ASN A 62 3.00 6.45 -4.75
C ASN A 62 2.90 5.01 -4.21
N ILE A 63 1.99 4.21 -4.77
CA ILE A 63 1.74 2.81 -4.34
C ILE A 63 2.99 1.93 -4.41
N PHE A 64 3.93 2.23 -5.32
CA PHE A 64 5.20 1.49 -5.44
C PHE A 64 6.17 1.83 -4.30
N LEU A 65 6.25 3.11 -3.93
CA LEU A 65 7.14 3.60 -2.87
C LEU A 65 6.55 3.38 -1.48
N PHE A 66 5.26 3.09 -1.40
CA PHE A 66 4.53 2.91 -0.17
C PHE A 66 5.06 1.70 0.62
N ASN A 67 5.43 1.94 1.88
CA ASN A 67 5.93 0.90 2.79
C ASN A 67 4.78 0.33 3.64
N LYS A 68 4.51 -0.97 3.49
CA LYS A 68 3.49 -1.66 4.30
C LYS A 68 3.76 -1.58 5.81
N LYS A 69 5.03 -1.44 6.21
CA LYS A 69 5.42 -1.37 7.63
C LYS A 69 4.80 -0.18 8.36
N ASP A 70 4.57 0.92 7.68
CA ASP A 70 4.02 2.13 8.32
C ASP A 70 2.54 1.94 8.67
N ILE A 71 1.76 1.34 7.76
CA ILE A 71 0.38 0.93 8.09
C ILE A 71 0.37 -0.17 9.15
N SER A 72 1.28 -1.15 9.07
CA SER A 72 1.35 -2.22 10.07
C SER A 72 1.53 -1.67 11.49
N LYS A 73 2.32 -0.61 11.67
CA LYS A 73 2.48 0.04 12.98
C LYS A 73 1.17 0.63 13.49
N ILE A 74 0.40 1.30 12.62
CA ILE A 74 -0.90 1.88 12.98
C ILE A 74 -1.89 0.78 13.35
N ILE A 75 -1.97 -0.29 12.55
CA ILE A 75 -2.88 -1.40 12.82
C ILE A 75 -2.50 -2.13 14.11
N ASN A 76 -1.21 -2.39 14.33
CA ASN A 76 -0.71 -3.10 15.52
C ASN A 76 -0.89 -2.28 16.81
N SER A 77 -1.02 -0.96 16.73
CA SER A 77 -1.36 -0.14 17.90
C SER A 77 -2.78 -0.41 18.42
N ASN A 78 -3.64 -0.97 17.57
CA ASN A 78 -5.00 -1.32 17.91
C ASN A 78 -5.05 -2.75 18.50
N LYS A 79 -5.21 -2.84 19.83
CA LYS A 79 -5.23 -4.12 20.58
C LYS A 79 -6.38 -5.07 20.21
N THR A 80 -7.35 -4.60 19.44
CA THR A 80 -8.52 -5.43 19.02
C THR A 80 -8.26 -6.19 17.72
N VAL A 81 -7.11 -6.00 17.08
CA VAL A 81 -6.73 -6.66 15.85
C VAL A 81 -5.91 -7.91 16.17
N GLN A 82 -6.38 -9.06 15.70
CA GLN A 82 -5.67 -10.36 15.80
C GLN A 82 -4.72 -10.56 14.62
N GLU A 83 -5.24 -10.38 13.44
CA GLU A 83 -4.51 -10.56 12.18
C GLU A 83 -4.90 -9.49 11.18
N PHE A 84 -4.01 -9.15 10.29
CA PHE A 84 -4.31 -8.28 9.17
C PHE A 84 -3.48 -8.63 7.94
N ASN A 85 -4.02 -8.34 6.77
CA ASN A 85 -3.34 -8.49 5.50
C ASN A 85 -3.45 -7.21 4.67
N ILE A 86 -2.32 -6.76 4.10
CA ILE A 86 -2.25 -5.56 3.28
C ILE A 86 -1.89 -5.96 1.85
N THR A 87 -2.80 -5.75 0.92
CA THR A 87 -2.64 -6.09 -0.49
C THR A 87 -2.63 -4.84 -1.35
N LYS A 88 -1.58 -4.67 -2.14
CA LYS A 88 -1.51 -3.63 -3.17
C LYS A 88 -2.20 -4.14 -4.43
N ILE A 89 -3.19 -3.42 -4.93
CA ILE A 89 -3.88 -3.70 -6.18
C ILE A 89 -3.55 -2.56 -7.15
N TYR A 90 -2.63 -2.85 -8.04
CA TYR A 90 -2.16 -1.85 -9.00
C TYR A 90 -3.26 -1.43 -9.98
N PRO A 91 -3.27 -0.19 -10.46
CA PRO A 91 -2.22 0.83 -10.26
C PRO A 91 -2.38 1.70 -9.00
N SER A 92 -3.57 1.77 -8.36
CA SER A 92 -3.89 2.83 -7.40
C SER A 92 -4.79 2.41 -6.22
N LYS A 93 -4.97 1.10 -5.98
CA LYS A 93 -5.84 0.60 -4.91
C LYS A 93 -5.05 -0.11 -3.82
N LEU A 94 -5.48 0.08 -2.57
CA LEU A 94 -4.96 -0.62 -1.41
C LEU A 94 -6.11 -1.33 -0.70
N LYS A 95 -5.95 -2.64 -0.46
CA LYS A 95 -6.90 -3.45 0.28
C LYS A 95 -6.28 -3.84 1.62
N ILE A 96 -7.02 -3.61 2.70
CA ILE A 96 -6.64 -3.99 4.06
C ILE A 96 -7.72 -4.90 4.60
N GLU A 97 -7.38 -6.13 4.90
CA GLU A 97 -8.25 -7.13 5.50
C GLU A 97 -7.84 -7.28 6.96
N ILE A 98 -8.79 -7.11 7.88
CA ILE A 98 -8.53 -7.15 9.31
C ILE A 98 -9.43 -8.22 9.93
N LYS A 99 -8.82 -9.09 10.73
CA LYS A 99 -9.51 -10.05 11.57
C LYS A 99 -9.43 -9.56 13.01
N LYS A 100 -10.58 -9.36 13.61
CA LYS A 100 -10.66 -8.96 15.01
C LYS A 100 -10.45 -10.14 15.93
N THR A 101 -9.88 -9.85 17.08
CA THR A 101 -9.85 -10.79 18.20
C THR A 101 -11.26 -10.98 18.74
N ASN A 102 -11.66 -12.23 18.91
CA ASN A 102 -12.91 -12.55 19.59
C ASN A 102 -12.74 -12.36 21.09
N PHE A 103 -13.67 -11.63 21.72
CA PHE A 103 -13.72 -11.51 23.16
C PHE A 103 -14.41 -12.75 23.73
N LEU A 104 -13.69 -13.56 24.50
CA LEU A 104 -14.27 -14.74 25.13
C LEU A 104 -15.03 -14.42 26.40
N ALA A 105 -14.49 -13.58 27.25
CA ALA A 105 -15.13 -13.22 28.54
C ALA A 105 -14.57 -11.92 29.11
N LEU A 106 -15.43 -11.28 29.95
CA LEU A 106 -15.02 -10.28 30.92
C LEU A 106 -14.89 -10.97 32.27
N THR A 107 -13.71 -10.97 32.86
CA THR A 107 -13.54 -11.46 34.26
C THR A 107 -13.07 -10.33 35.14
N LYS A 108 -13.52 -10.37 36.42
CA LYS A 108 -13.15 -9.40 37.43
C LYS A 108 -12.33 -10.09 38.51
N LYS A 109 -11.10 -9.65 38.69
CA LYS A 109 -10.20 -10.15 39.73
C LYS A 109 -9.68 -8.97 40.54
N SER A 110 -9.85 -9.01 41.86
CA SER A 110 -9.37 -7.96 42.79
C SER A 110 -9.84 -6.54 42.42
N GLY A 111 -11.08 -6.39 41.93
CA GLY A 111 -11.64 -5.09 41.53
C GLY A 111 -11.24 -4.59 40.14
N ILE A 112 -10.36 -5.27 39.47
CA ILE A 112 -9.89 -4.92 38.11
C ILE A 112 -10.60 -5.78 37.09
N ASN A 113 -11.12 -5.16 36.03
CA ASN A 113 -11.74 -5.86 34.91
C ASN A 113 -10.66 -6.35 33.94
N TYR A 114 -10.68 -7.63 33.64
CA TYR A 114 -9.82 -8.26 32.62
C TYR A 114 -10.68 -8.70 31.44
N ILE A 115 -10.15 -8.51 30.24
CA ILE A 115 -10.74 -9.00 29.00
C ILE A 115 -9.93 -10.23 28.59
N VAL A 116 -10.61 -11.36 28.48
CA VAL A 116 -10.02 -12.60 27.98
C VAL A 116 -10.22 -12.64 26.49
N LEU A 117 -9.13 -12.74 25.74
CA LEU A 117 -9.10 -12.79 24.30
C LEU A 117 -8.79 -14.24 23.87
N GLU A 118 -9.37 -14.64 22.74
CA GLU A 118 -8.97 -15.87 22.06
C GLU A 118 -7.68 -15.58 21.26
N ASN A 119 -6.66 -16.35 21.55
CA ASN A 119 -5.37 -16.26 20.83
C ASN A 119 -5.33 -17.27 19.70
#